data_231b89b74fd60c02f0554cea1af42619
#
_entry.id   231b89b74fd60c02f0554cea1af42619
#
_cell.length_a   1.000
_cell.length_b   1.000
_cell.length_c   1.000
_cell.angle_alpha   90.00
_cell.angle_beta   90.00
_cell.angle_gamma   90.00
#
_symmetry.space_group_name_H-M   'P 1'
#
loop_
_entity.id
_entity.type
_entity.pdbx_description
1 polymer ?
#
loop_
_entity_poly.entity_id
_entity_poly.type
_entity_poly.pdbx_seq_one_letter_code
_entity_poly.pdbx_strand_id
1 'polypeptide(L)'
;KSKAEVDRRMAELVASFDVKFDLNRYPYELSGGQQQTASIMRALANNPEVLFLDEPFSALDFEMTLFIREKLQEVFMQTGTTMLLVSHDLEEAVYLADEVLLLTKRPTKVAEILPYGDARPRTVDTLSTPSFVATKKLSLEIFQREVRR
;
A
#
# COMPACT_ATOMS: atom_id res chain seq x y z
N LYS A 1 -7.02 -16.66 -20.37
CA LYS A 1 -7.10 -17.57 -19.20
C LYS A 1 -8.35 -18.41 -19.29
N SER A 2 -8.30 -19.69 -18.91
CA SER A 2 -9.49 -20.55 -18.84
C SER A 2 -10.36 -20.13 -17.64
N LYS A 3 -11.65 -20.54 -17.66
CA LYS A 3 -12.54 -20.30 -16.52
C LYS A 3 -11.98 -20.91 -15.22
N ALA A 4 -11.41 -22.10 -15.29
CA ALA A 4 -10.80 -22.77 -14.15
C ALA A 4 -9.61 -22.00 -13.55
N GLU A 5 -8.81 -21.35 -14.38
CA GLU A 5 -7.70 -20.48 -13.92
C GLU A 5 -8.22 -19.22 -13.23
N VAL A 6 -9.29 -18.62 -13.76
CA VAL A 6 -9.92 -17.46 -13.15
C VAL A 6 -10.51 -17.81 -11.79
N ASP A 7 -11.28 -18.92 -11.72
CA ASP A 7 -11.93 -19.38 -10.49
C ASP A 7 -10.87 -19.72 -9.41
N ARG A 8 -9.77 -20.40 -9.80
CA ARG A 8 -8.65 -20.68 -8.89
C ARG A 8 -8.03 -19.38 -8.36
N ARG A 9 -7.73 -18.42 -9.25
CA ARG A 9 -7.12 -17.14 -8.85
C ARG A 9 -8.02 -16.35 -7.93
N MET A 10 -9.33 -16.34 -8.18
CA MET A 10 -10.29 -15.71 -7.27
C MET A 10 -10.26 -16.36 -5.89
N ALA A 11 -10.28 -17.70 -5.83
CA ALA A 11 -10.21 -18.41 -4.55
C ALA A 11 -8.93 -18.11 -3.76
N GLU A 12 -7.78 -18.03 -4.44
CA GLU A 12 -6.50 -17.65 -3.84
C GLU A 12 -6.56 -16.23 -3.22
N LEU A 13 -7.08 -15.25 -3.96
CA LEU A 13 -7.20 -13.88 -3.49
C LEU A 13 -8.19 -13.75 -2.32
N VAL A 14 -9.35 -14.42 -2.41
CA VAL A 14 -10.35 -14.46 -1.33
C VAL A 14 -9.73 -15.02 -0.05
N ALA A 15 -8.96 -16.09 -0.15
CA ALA A 15 -8.27 -16.67 0.99
C ALA A 15 -7.16 -15.74 1.54
N SER A 16 -6.31 -15.16 0.67
CA SER A 16 -5.23 -14.27 1.08
C SER A 16 -5.72 -13.01 1.80
N PHE A 17 -6.84 -12.44 1.35
CA PHE A 17 -7.43 -11.23 1.94
C PHE A 17 -8.49 -11.54 3.02
N ASP A 18 -8.62 -12.79 3.46
CA ASP A 18 -9.61 -13.22 4.48
C ASP A 18 -10.99 -12.60 4.25
N VAL A 19 -11.45 -12.64 2.99
CA VAL A 19 -12.70 -11.98 2.57
C VAL A 19 -13.90 -12.64 3.24
N LYS A 20 -14.68 -11.85 4.01
CA LYS A 20 -15.87 -12.29 4.75
C LYS A 20 -17.18 -11.69 4.23
N PHE A 21 -17.10 -10.89 3.16
CA PHE A 21 -18.29 -10.33 2.51
C PHE A 21 -18.70 -11.15 1.29
N ASP A 22 -20.00 -11.09 0.95
CA ASP A 22 -20.55 -11.76 -0.23
C ASP A 22 -20.01 -11.12 -1.52
N LEU A 23 -19.33 -11.93 -2.34
CA LEU A 23 -18.74 -11.50 -3.60
C LEU A 23 -19.76 -11.18 -4.71
N ASN A 24 -21.03 -11.54 -4.50
CA ASN A 24 -22.12 -11.23 -5.44
C ASN A 24 -22.76 -9.86 -5.18
N ARG A 25 -22.34 -9.15 -4.13
CA ARG A 25 -22.82 -7.80 -3.84
C ARG A 25 -22.27 -6.78 -4.82
N TYR A 26 -23.07 -5.77 -5.10
CA TYR A 26 -22.63 -4.63 -5.85
C TYR A 26 -21.76 -3.71 -4.98
N PRO A 27 -20.82 -2.94 -5.58
CA PRO A 27 -19.91 -2.05 -4.82
C PRO A 27 -20.63 -1.12 -3.84
N TYR A 28 -21.78 -0.57 -4.19
CA TYR A 28 -22.56 0.32 -3.33
C TYR A 28 -23.19 -0.36 -2.10
N GLU A 29 -23.19 -1.70 -2.05
CA GLU A 29 -23.66 -2.49 -0.91
C GLU A 29 -22.54 -2.86 0.06
N LEU A 30 -21.30 -2.52 -0.30
CA LEU A 30 -20.09 -2.80 0.48
C LEU A 30 -19.68 -1.58 1.31
N SER A 31 -19.08 -1.82 2.48
CA SER A 31 -18.43 -0.76 3.25
C SER A 31 -17.20 -0.22 2.50
N GLY A 32 -16.70 0.97 2.86
CA GLY A 32 -15.50 1.56 2.24
C GLY A 32 -14.29 0.62 2.27
N GLY A 33 -14.02 -0.04 3.40
CA GLY A 33 -12.93 -1.01 3.52
C GLY A 33 -13.14 -2.26 2.63
N GLN A 34 -14.37 -2.76 2.53
CA GLN A 34 -14.69 -3.87 1.63
C GLN A 34 -14.53 -3.49 0.15
N GLN A 35 -14.93 -2.28 -0.22
CA GLN A 35 -14.71 -1.74 -1.58
C GLN A 35 -13.23 -1.63 -1.89
N GLN A 36 -12.43 -1.13 -0.95
CA GLN A 36 -10.98 -1.00 -1.11
C GLN A 36 -10.31 -2.36 -1.25
N THR A 37 -10.66 -3.33 -0.38
CA THR A 37 -10.18 -4.71 -0.47
C THR A 37 -10.52 -5.31 -1.85
N ALA A 38 -11.76 -5.19 -2.31
CA ALA A 38 -12.19 -5.69 -3.61
C ALA A 38 -11.42 -5.00 -4.77
N SER A 39 -11.14 -3.71 -4.66
CA SER A 39 -10.38 -2.96 -5.67
C SER A 39 -8.93 -3.45 -5.76
N ILE A 40 -8.26 -3.67 -4.64
CA ILE A 40 -6.90 -4.21 -4.59
C ILE A 40 -6.87 -5.65 -5.15
N MET A 41 -7.80 -6.51 -4.72
CA MET A 41 -7.92 -7.87 -5.25
C MET A 41 -8.12 -7.88 -6.77
N ARG A 42 -8.96 -6.99 -7.29
CA ARG A 42 -9.19 -6.84 -8.74
C ARG A 42 -7.90 -6.45 -9.47
N ALA A 43 -7.12 -5.53 -8.92
CA ALA A 43 -5.84 -5.14 -9.50
C ALA A 43 -4.83 -6.29 -9.51
N LEU A 44 -4.82 -7.13 -8.46
CA LEU A 44 -3.96 -8.29 -8.31
C LEU A 44 -4.40 -9.53 -9.12
N ALA A 45 -5.64 -9.59 -9.59
CA ALA A 45 -6.21 -10.76 -10.26
C ALA A 45 -5.46 -11.18 -11.53
N ASN A 46 -4.79 -10.25 -12.18
CA ASN A 46 -4.03 -10.51 -13.40
C ASN A 46 -2.54 -10.80 -13.18
N ASN A 47 -2.09 -10.92 -11.93
CA ASN A 47 -0.67 -11.05 -11.57
C ASN A 47 0.19 -9.95 -12.24
N PRO A 48 -0.05 -8.68 -11.90
CA PRO A 48 0.66 -7.57 -12.53
C PRO A 48 2.15 -7.59 -12.15
N GLU A 49 3.02 -7.18 -13.06
CA GLU A 49 4.43 -6.92 -12.76
C GLU A 49 4.59 -5.61 -11.99
N VAL A 50 3.69 -4.64 -12.23
CA VAL A 50 3.66 -3.34 -11.58
C VAL A 50 2.24 -3.05 -11.08
N LEU A 51 2.12 -2.67 -9.80
CA LEU A 51 0.88 -2.27 -9.16
C LEU A 51 0.94 -0.79 -8.76
N PHE A 52 -0.01 0.00 -9.25
CA PHE A 52 -0.17 1.40 -8.87
C PHE A 52 -1.26 1.53 -7.80
N LEU A 53 -0.92 2.16 -6.69
CA LEU A 53 -1.80 2.39 -5.54
C LEU A 53 -1.86 3.91 -5.27
N ASP A 54 -3.00 4.51 -5.56
CA ASP A 54 -3.23 5.94 -5.35
C ASP A 54 -4.12 6.13 -4.11
N GLU A 55 -3.53 6.69 -3.05
CA GLU A 55 -4.17 6.93 -1.75
C GLU A 55 -4.97 5.71 -1.23
N PRO A 56 -4.38 4.50 -1.18
CA PRO A 56 -5.15 3.28 -0.94
C PRO A 56 -5.73 3.17 0.47
N PHE A 57 -5.34 4.05 1.40
CA PHE A 57 -5.77 4.01 2.80
C PHE A 57 -6.67 5.18 3.21
N SER A 58 -6.87 6.18 2.34
CA SER A 58 -7.52 7.45 2.67
C SER A 58 -8.96 7.34 3.19
N ALA A 59 -9.68 6.26 2.82
CA ALA A 59 -11.08 6.01 3.22
C ALA A 59 -11.20 4.89 4.26
N LEU A 60 -10.10 4.44 4.87
CA LEU A 60 -10.07 3.31 5.79
C LEU A 60 -9.93 3.79 7.24
N ASP A 61 -10.56 3.05 8.16
CA ASP A 61 -10.25 3.15 9.57
C ASP A 61 -8.88 2.54 9.89
N PHE A 62 -8.41 2.74 11.11
CA PHE A 62 -7.10 2.31 11.54
C PHE A 62 -6.89 0.79 11.43
N GLU A 63 -7.89 0.01 11.82
CA GLU A 63 -7.83 -1.46 11.81
C GLU A 63 -7.71 -2.01 10.38
N MET A 64 -8.53 -1.49 9.48
CA MET A 64 -8.50 -1.86 8.07
C MET A 64 -7.22 -1.39 7.37
N THR A 65 -6.70 -0.23 7.74
CA THR A 65 -5.41 0.27 7.23
C THR A 65 -4.27 -0.70 7.59
N LEU A 66 -4.18 -1.14 8.85
CA LEU A 66 -3.17 -2.12 9.27
C LEU A 66 -3.31 -3.43 8.50
N PHE A 67 -4.54 -3.93 8.38
CA PHE A 67 -4.82 -5.16 7.65
C PHE A 67 -4.38 -5.08 6.18
N ILE A 68 -4.74 -4.02 5.46
CA ILE A 68 -4.36 -3.86 4.05
C ILE A 68 -2.84 -3.67 3.90
N ARG A 69 -2.18 -2.94 4.80
CA ARG A 69 -0.72 -2.79 4.80
C ARG A 69 -0.01 -4.14 4.94
N GLU A 70 -0.49 -5.00 5.83
CA GLU A 70 0.03 -6.36 6.01
C GLU A 70 -0.15 -7.18 4.73
N LYS A 71 -1.36 -7.18 4.14
CA LYS A 71 -1.67 -7.92 2.92
C LYS A 71 -0.85 -7.46 1.71
N LEU A 72 -0.61 -6.19 1.55
CA LEU A 72 0.25 -5.66 0.49
C LEU A 72 1.70 -6.13 0.66
N GLN A 73 2.23 -6.18 1.89
CA GLN A 73 3.56 -6.72 2.14
C GLN A 73 3.63 -8.22 1.84
N GLU A 74 2.62 -9.01 2.26
CA GLU A 74 2.54 -10.44 1.93
C GLU A 74 2.58 -10.67 0.42
N VAL A 75 1.78 -9.92 -0.34
CA VAL A 75 1.76 -10.00 -1.80
C VAL A 75 3.13 -9.65 -2.39
N PHE A 76 3.75 -8.56 -1.93
CA PHE A 76 5.08 -8.17 -2.39
C PHE A 76 6.12 -9.29 -2.14
N MET A 77 6.16 -9.85 -0.94
CA MET A 77 7.11 -10.90 -0.57
C MET A 77 6.88 -12.20 -1.36
N GLN A 78 5.64 -12.51 -1.70
CA GLN A 78 5.29 -13.72 -2.43
C GLN A 78 5.50 -13.61 -3.94
N THR A 79 5.27 -12.44 -4.52
CA THR A 79 5.21 -12.26 -5.97
C THR A 79 6.36 -11.43 -6.55
N GLY A 80 7.04 -10.63 -5.75
CA GLY A 80 8.02 -9.66 -6.23
C GLY A 80 7.41 -8.54 -7.10
N THR A 81 6.08 -8.36 -7.08
CA THR A 81 5.38 -7.30 -7.81
C THR A 81 5.94 -5.94 -7.43
N THR A 82 6.39 -5.15 -8.41
CA THR A 82 6.79 -3.76 -8.17
C THR A 82 5.57 -2.95 -7.79
N MET A 83 5.62 -2.24 -6.65
CA MET A 83 4.51 -1.41 -6.19
C MET A 83 4.90 0.06 -6.18
N LEU A 84 4.09 0.90 -6.81
CA LEU A 84 4.17 2.35 -6.73
C LEU A 84 2.98 2.86 -5.90
N LEU A 85 3.29 3.36 -4.70
CA LEU A 85 2.33 3.92 -3.77
C LEU A 85 2.38 5.44 -3.82
N VAL A 86 1.23 6.08 -4.01
CA VAL A 86 1.05 7.51 -3.79
C VAL A 86 0.29 7.69 -2.48
N SER A 87 0.86 8.45 -1.55
CA SER A 87 0.24 8.79 -0.27
C SER A 87 0.67 10.18 0.17
N HIS A 88 -0.18 10.87 0.91
CA HIS A 88 0.15 12.10 1.62
C HIS A 88 0.61 11.83 3.06
N ASP A 89 0.55 10.58 3.52
CA ASP A 89 1.02 10.15 4.84
C ASP A 89 2.45 9.62 4.76
N LEU A 90 3.38 10.34 5.40
CA LEU A 90 4.80 9.96 5.44
C LEU A 90 5.04 8.65 6.20
N GLU A 91 4.21 8.32 7.16
CA GLU A 91 4.32 7.05 7.89
C GLU A 91 4.00 5.88 6.98
N GLU A 92 2.92 5.97 6.20
CA GLU A 92 2.56 4.97 5.20
C GLU A 92 3.67 4.78 4.16
N ALA A 93 4.19 5.89 3.64
CA ALA A 93 5.25 5.87 2.65
C ALA A 93 6.50 5.15 3.16
N VAL A 94 7.02 5.53 4.33
CA VAL A 94 8.20 4.88 4.94
C VAL A 94 7.91 3.43 5.33
N TYR A 95 6.71 3.14 5.86
CA TYR A 95 6.35 1.80 6.32
C TYR A 95 6.30 0.78 5.18
N LEU A 96 5.82 1.16 4.01
CA LEU A 96 5.59 0.23 2.90
C LEU A 96 6.69 0.24 1.84
N ALA A 97 7.37 1.37 1.62
CA ALA A 97 8.31 1.50 0.50
C ALA A 97 9.73 1.04 0.86
N ASP A 98 10.50 0.69 -0.15
CA ASP A 98 11.96 0.52 -0.07
C ASP A 98 12.68 1.83 -0.44
N GLU A 99 11.98 2.68 -1.21
CA GLU A 99 12.42 4.04 -1.55
C GLU A 99 11.24 5.01 -1.46
N VAL A 100 11.42 6.15 -0.80
CA VAL A 100 10.44 7.21 -0.68
C VAL A 100 10.85 8.39 -1.55
N LEU A 101 10.06 8.68 -2.58
CA LEU A 101 10.24 9.86 -3.43
C LEU A 101 9.42 11.03 -2.86
N LEU A 102 10.12 12.06 -2.41
CA LEU A 102 9.49 13.30 -1.94
C LEU A 102 9.40 14.30 -3.11
N LEU A 103 8.21 14.85 -3.29
CA LEU A 103 7.93 15.77 -4.39
C LEU A 103 7.80 17.21 -3.88
N THR A 104 8.24 18.17 -4.71
CA THR A 104 8.02 19.61 -4.45
C THR A 104 6.56 20.00 -4.73
N LYS A 105 6.15 21.18 -4.24
CA LYS A 105 4.97 21.84 -4.78
C LYS A 105 5.16 22.22 -6.26
N ARG A 106 4.11 22.68 -6.90
CA ARG A 106 4.12 23.06 -8.32
C ARG A 106 5.09 24.21 -8.62
N PRO A 107 5.89 24.10 -9.71
CA PRO A 107 5.99 22.98 -10.64
C PRO A 107 6.66 21.77 -9.99
N THR A 108 5.99 20.61 -10.07
CA THR A 108 6.38 19.40 -9.34
C THR A 108 7.69 18.81 -9.88
N LYS A 109 8.62 18.56 -8.97
CA LYS A 109 9.92 17.89 -9.20
C LYS A 109 10.18 16.91 -8.06
N VAL A 110 11.07 15.97 -8.29
CA VAL A 110 11.60 15.13 -7.20
C VAL A 110 12.52 16.02 -6.34
N ALA A 111 12.15 16.17 -5.07
CA ALA A 111 12.95 16.90 -4.09
C ALA A 111 14.07 16.02 -3.55
N GLU A 112 13.75 14.78 -3.19
CA GLU A 112 14.69 13.82 -2.61
C GLU A 112 14.17 12.40 -2.85
N ILE A 113 15.10 11.42 -2.87
CA ILE A 113 14.80 9.98 -2.86
C ILE A 113 15.48 9.41 -1.61
N LEU A 114 14.68 8.89 -0.70
CA LEU A 114 15.14 8.35 0.56
C LEU A 114 15.02 6.81 0.53
N PRO A 115 16.13 6.07 0.55
CA PRO A 115 16.10 4.63 0.72
C PRO A 115 15.70 4.26 2.14
N TYR A 116 14.89 3.19 2.28
CA TYR A 116 14.54 2.61 3.55
C TYR A 116 14.60 1.08 3.48
N GLY A 117 15.61 0.50 4.11
CA GLY A 117 16.02 -0.89 3.94
C GLY A 117 15.70 -1.82 5.10
N ASP A 118 14.83 -1.46 6.05
CA ASP A 118 14.44 -2.37 7.12
C ASP A 118 13.74 -3.61 6.55
N ALA A 119 14.07 -4.75 7.15
CA ALA A 119 13.58 -6.05 6.68
C ALA A 119 12.03 -6.15 6.69
N ARG A 120 11.50 -6.96 5.78
CA ARG A 120 10.07 -7.32 5.75
C ARG A 120 9.85 -8.70 6.41
N PRO A 121 8.68 -9.01 6.96
CA PRO A 121 7.52 -8.10 7.08
C PRO A 121 7.75 -7.00 8.12
N ARG A 122 7.36 -5.78 7.79
CA ARG A 122 7.33 -4.67 8.75
C ARG A 122 6.04 -4.74 9.55
N THR A 123 6.17 -4.67 10.86
CA THR A 123 5.06 -4.77 11.82
C THR A 123 4.87 -3.46 12.57
N VAL A 124 3.91 -3.40 13.46
CA VAL A 124 3.71 -2.24 14.35
C VAL A 124 4.99 -1.90 15.12
N ASP A 125 5.79 -2.90 15.50
CA ASP A 125 7.06 -2.67 16.21
C ASP A 125 8.07 -1.90 15.34
N THR A 126 8.01 -2.05 14.01
CA THR A 126 8.86 -1.30 13.07
C THR A 126 8.67 0.21 13.22
N LEU A 127 7.48 0.68 13.57
CA LEU A 127 7.17 2.10 13.77
C LEU A 127 8.01 2.74 14.89
N SER A 128 8.55 1.93 15.80
CA SER A 128 9.35 2.35 16.95
C SER A 128 10.86 2.17 16.72
N THR A 129 11.29 1.60 15.60
CA THR A 129 12.72 1.39 15.34
C THR A 129 13.44 2.73 15.11
N PRO A 130 14.70 2.87 15.54
CA PRO A 130 15.47 4.09 15.31
C PRO A 130 15.58 4.46 13.83
N SER A 131 15.71 3.46 12.94
CA SER A 131 15.79 3.64 11.48
C SER A 131 14.49 4.22 10.93
N PHE A 132 13.34 3.68 11.32
CA PHE A 132 12.03 4.19 10.91
C PHE A 132 11.82 5.62 11.36
N VAL A 133 12.04 5.88 12.65
CA VAL A 133 11.85 7.20 13.25
C VAL A 133 12.76 8.24 12.59
N ALA A 134 14.03 7.88 12.33
CA ALA A 134 14.98 8.77 11.66
C ALA A 134 14.55 9.08 10.21
N THR A 135 14.15 8.06 9.44
CA THR A 135 13.71 8.23 8.04
C THR A 135 12.42 9.05 7.97
N LYS A 136 11.44 8.76 8.82
CA LYS A 136 10.19 9.53 8.90
C LYS A 136 10.44 11.00 9.26
N LYS A 137 11.33 11.26 10.23
CA LYS A 137 11.72 12.62 10.63
C LYS A 137 12.38 13.36 9.48
N LEU A 138 13.35 12.75 8.80
CA LEU A 138 14.01 13.33 7.64
C LEU A 138 13.02 13.65 6.52
N SER A 139 12.11 12.71 6.22
CA SER A 139 11.04 12.92 5.24
C SER A 139 10.19 14.14 5.58
N LEU A 140 9.81 14.29 6.85
CA LEU A 140 9.04 15.44 7.33
C LEU A 140 9.80 16.77 7.20
N GLU A 141 11.08 16.79 7.54
CA GLU A 141 11.93 17.98 7.40
C GLU A 141 12.05 18.44 5.95
N ILE A 142 12.26 17.50 5.02
CA ILE A 142 12.31 17.78 3.59
C ILE A 142 10.95 18.27 3.09
N PHE A 143 9.86 17.57 3.43
CA PHE A 143 8.51 17.98 3.07
C PHE A 143 8.18 19.39 3.54
N GLN A 144 8.48 19.72 4.80
CA GLN A 144 8.24 21.06 5.34
C GLN A 144 9.07 22.14 4.63
N ARG A 145 10.31 21.84 4.28
CA ARG A 145 11.18 22.75 3.52
C ARG A 145 10.61 23.06 2.14
N GLU A 146 10.09 22.02 1.45
CA GLU A 146 9.56 22.16 0.09
C GLU A 146 8.15 22.77 0.04
N VAL A 147 7.34 22.58 1.08
CA VAL A 147 5.99 23.18 1.17
C VAL A 147 6.04 24.64 1.64
N ARG A 148 7.03 25.04 2.46
CA ARG A 148 7.16 26.42 2.96
C ARG A 148 7.81 27.39 1.98
N ARG A 149 8.45 26.88 0.93
CA ARG A 149 8.98 27.68 -0.18
C ARG A 149 7.89 27.95 -1.21
#